data_c5255c22aae7671ea07fd3869beb2b34
#
_entry.id   c5255c22aae7671ea07fd3869beb2b34
#
_cell.length_a   1.000
_cell.length_b   1.000
_cell.length_c   1.000
_cell.angle_alpha   90.00
_cell.angle_beta   90.00
_cell.angle_gamma   90.00
#
_symmetry.space_group_name_H-M   'P 1'
#
loop_
_entity.id
_entity.type
_entity.pdbx_description
1 polymer ?
#
loop_
_entity_poly.entity_id
_entity_poly.type
_entity_poly.pdbx_seq_one_letter_code
_entity_poly.pdbx_strand_id
1 'polypeptide(L)'
;MDIFSSLHLSRRRLIGAAVALPFTASVVRAADPSLSFDLYGKFGVLGLEFSDKVKRLAGQEISMKGFMAPPLKAEAQFFVLTEVPMSLCPFCSSDADWPDNIVVVYLLEKQTFVQPRQTIEVRGRLEYGSWTDPETGFVSLLRIRQAEYFSV
;
A
#
# COMPACT_ATOMS: atom_id res chain seq x y z
N MET A 1 -10.80 -79.27 48.58
CA MET A 1 -11.23 -79.56 47.20
C MET A 1 -11.76 -78.24 46.65
N ASP A 2 -11.27 -77.96 45.52
CA ASP A 2 -11.55 -76.88 44.58
C ASP A 2 -10.75 -75.59 44.69
N ILE A 3 -9.84 -75.64 43.84
CA ILE A 3 -8.87 -74.60 43.45
C ILE A 3 -9.53 -73.77 42.32
N PHE A 4 -9.79 -72.54 42.57
CA PHE A 4 -10.04 -71.61 41.45
C PHE A 4 -8.97 -70.53 41.40
N SER A 5 -8.08 -70.72 40.44
CA SER A 5 -7.02 -69.79 40.05
C SER A 5 -7.62 -68.59 39.37
N SER A 6 -7.48 -67.47 40.00
CA SER A 6 -7.92 -66.17 39.40
C SER A 6 -6.81 -65.58 38.53
N LEU A 7 -7.03 -65.56 37.23
CA LEU A 7 -6.18 -64.94 36.24
C LEU A 7 -6.39 -63.42 36.27
N HIS A 8 -5.40 -62.67 36.80
CA HIS A 8 -5.36 -61.24 36.70
C HIS A 8 -4.83 -60.80 35.30
N LEU A 9 -5.76 -60.40 34.44
CA LEU A 9 -5.38 -59.72 33.19
C LEU A 9 -4.94 -58.27 33.49
N SER A 10 -3.67 -58.02 33.40
CA SER A 10 -3.11 -56.66 33.45
C SER A 10 -3.43 -55.90 32.19
N ARG A 11 -4.35 -54.91 32.28
CA ARG A 11 -4.62 -53.99 31.22
C ARG A 11 -3.48 -52.92 31.16
N ARG A 12 -2.49 -53.17 30.35
CA ARG A 12 -1.53 -52.13 29.96
C ARG A 12 -2.23 -51.06 29.14
N ARG A 13 -2.48 -49.91 29.76
CA ARG A 13 -2.91 -48.70 29.06
C ARG A 13 -1.74 -48.16 28.26
N LEU A 14 -1.80 -48.32 26.94
CA LEU A 14 -0.96 -47.58 26.00
C LEU A 14 -1.45 -46.14 25.97
N ILE A 15 -0.73 -45.23 26.65
CA ILE A 15 -0.92 -43.82 26.53
C ILE A 15 -0.20 -43.39 25.26
N GLY A 16 -0.91 -43.28 24.15
CA GLY A 16 -0.40 -42.65 22.92
C GLY A 16 -0.28 -41.17 23.15
N ALA A 17 0.96 -40.69 23.32
CA ALA A 17 1.27 -39.26 23.29
C ALA A 17 1.13 -38.75 21.85
N ALA A 18 0.02 -38.09 21.55
CA ALA A 18 -0.15 -37.35 20.31
C ALA A 18 0.71 -36.08 20.39
N VAL A 19 1.86 -36.07 19.74
CA VAL A 19 2.68 -34.87 19.54
C VAL A 19 1.96 -33.98 18.54
N ALA A 20 1.23 -32.99 19.02
CA ALA A 20 0.66 -31.92 18.20
C ALA A 20 1.81 -30.99 17.77
N LEU A 21 2.27 -31.15 16.54
CA LEU A 21 3.17 -30.18 15.91
C LEU A 21 2.40 -28.87 15.68
N PRO A 22 2.88 -27.71 16.15
CA PRO A 22 2.26 -26.44 15.82
C PRO A 22 2.45 -26.19 14.32
N PHE A 23 1.36 -26.22 13.57
CA PHE A 23 1.32 -25.81 12.18
C PHE A 23 1.44 -24.27 12.17
N THR A 24 2.65 -23.74 12.11
CA THR A 24 2.86 -22.31 11.88
C THR A 24 2.51 -22.02 10.42
N ALA A 25 1.26 -21.61 10.20
CA ALA A 25 0.85 -21.08 8.93
C ALA A 25 1.63 -19.79 8.67
N SER A 26 2.71 -19.89 7.89
CA SER A 26 3.38 -18.71 7.33
C SER A 26 2.36 -18.02 6.42
N VAL A 27 1.83 -16.89 6.87
CA VAL A 27 1.02 -16.00 6.02
C VAL A 27 1.98 -15.45 4.97
N VAL A 28 2.01 -16.07 3.81
CA VAL A 28 2.64 -15.50 2.61
C VAL A 28 1.80 -14.29 2.25
N ARG A 29 2.27 -13.10 2.65
CA ARG A 29 1.68 -11.85 2.22
C ARG A 29 1.92 -11.76 0.71
N ALA A 30 0.84 -11.82 -0.07
CA ALA A 30 0.92 -11.55 -1.51
C ALA A 30 1.54 -10.15 -1.68
N ALA A 31 2.48 -10.02 -2.60
CA ALA A 31 3.04 -8.71 -2.92
C ALA A 31 1.89 -7.78 -3.37
N ASP A 32 1.87 -6.57 -2.82
CA ASP A 32 0.86 -5.58 -3.18
C ASP A 32 0.91 -5.31 -4.69
N PRO A 33 -0.24 -5.17 -5.36
CA PRO A 33 -0.26 -4.93 -6.80
C PRO A 33 0.47 -3.64 -7.13
N SER A 34 1.43 -3.71 -8.06
CA SER A 34 2.23 -2.56 -8.46
C SER A 34 1.49 -1.68 -9.47
N LEU A 35 1.53 -0.36 -9.25
CA LEU A 35 1.06 0.65 -10.19
C LEU A 35 2.27 1.37 -10.78
N SER A 36 2.23 1.63 -12.09
CA SER A 36 3.17 2.49 -12.82
C SER A 36 2.49 3.80 -13.21
N PHE A 37 3.22 4.76 -13.79
CA PHE A 37 2.65 6.03 -14.22
C PHE A 37 1.76 5.95 -15.48
N ASP A 38 1.30 4.77 -15.87
CA ASP A 38 0.19 4.60 -16.82
C ASP A 38 -1.15 4.93 -16.14
N LEU A 39 -1.27 6.16 -15.64
CA LEU A 39 -2.36 6.57 -14.75
C LEU A 39 -3.62 6.94 -15.53
N TYR A 40 -3.46 7.44 -16.75
CA TYR A 40 -4.54 7.92 -17.58
C TYR A 40 -4.65 7.13 -18.87
N GLY A 41 -5.89 6.89 -19.32
CA GLY A 41 -6.21 6.33 -20.61
C GLY A 41 -6.10 7.37 -21.73
N LYS A 42 -6.60 7.01 -22.91
CA LYS A 42 -6.73 7.94 -24.03
C LYS A 42 -7.65 9.10 -23.59
N PHE A 43 -7.27 10.32 -23.95
CA PHE A 43 -8.10 11.48 -23.70
C PHE A 43 -9.51 11.25 -24.25
N GLY A 44 -10.50 11.22 -23.37
CA GLY A 44 -11.90 11.31 -23.78
C GLY A 44 -12.21 12.69 -24.32
N VAL A 45 -13.33 12.86 -24.98
CA VAL A 45 -13.79 14.15 -25.55
C VAL A 45 -13.93 15.26 -24.49
N LEU A 46 -13.91 14.90 -23.19
CA LEU A 46 -14.15 15.78 -22.05
C LEU A 46 -12.96 15.90 -21.07
N GLY A 47 -11.76 15.42 -21.40
CA GLY A 47 -10.57 15.59 -20.55
C GLY A 47 -9.86 14.29 -20.19
N LEU A 48 -9.00 14.33 -19.15
CA LEU A 48 -8.22 13.21 -18.65
C LEU A 48 -9.16 12.13 -18.05
N GLU A 49 -9.13 10.94 -18.61
CA GLU A 49 -9.81 9.77 -18.05
C GLU A 49 -8.80 8.84 -17.38
N PHE A 50 -9.11 8.38 -16.17
CA PHE A 50 -8.25 7.42 -15.47
C PHE A 50 -8.19 6.09 -16.21
N SER A 51 -7.02 5.47 -16.22
CA SER A 51 -6.83 4.16 -16.85
C SER A 51 -7.67 3.09 -16.16
N ASP A 52 -8.01 2.03 -16.89
CA ASP A 52 -8.74 0.89 -16.34
C ASP A 52 -7.96 0.23 -15.19
N LYS A 53 -6.63 0.32 -15.21
CA LYS A 53 -5.77 -0.18 -14.13
C LYS A 53 -6.00 0.62 -12.84
N VAL A 54 -6.01 1.95 -12.90
CA VAL A 54 -6.34 2.81 -11.76
C VAL A 54 -7.73 2.51 -11.22
N LYS A 55 -8.73 2.43 -12.10
CA LYS A 55 -10.12 2.13 -11.71
C LYS A 55 -10.25 0.77 -11.01
N ARG A 56 -9.56 -0.27 -11.49
CA ARG A 56 -9.57 -1.62 -10.86
C ARG A 56 -8.85 -1.66 -9.52
N LEU A 57 -7.77 -0.89 -9.35
CA LEU A 57 -6.97 -0.88 -8.13
C LEU A 57 -7.48 0.11 -7.07
N ALA A 58 -8.48 0.91 -7.40
CA ALA A 58 -9.09 1.85 -6.47
C ALA A 58 -9.58 1.17 -5.19
N GLY A 59 -9.26 1.75 -4.05
CA GLY A 59 -9.58 1.22 -2.72
C GLY A 59 -8.69 0.07 -2.24
N GLN A 60 -7.75 -0.40 -3.07
CA GLN A 60 -6.80 -1.46 -2.71
C GLN A 60 -5.47 -0.88 -2.24
N GLU A 61 -4.75 -1.67 -1.45
CA GLU A 61 -3.34 -1.44 -1.15
C GLU A 61 -2.52 -1.68 -2.42
N ILE A 62 -1.67 -0.71 -2.77
CA ILE A 62 -0.80 -0.80 -3.95
C ILE A 62 0.63 -0.40 -3.59
N SER A 63 1.58 -0.75 -4.44
CA SER A 63 2.93 -0.18 -4.43
C SER A 63 3.20 0.61 -5.70
N MET A 64 3.93 1.71 -5.59
CA MET A 64 4.30 2.56 -6.70
C MET A 64 5.69 3.13 -6.51
N LYS A 65 6.53 3.11 -7.56
CA LYS A 65 7.87 3.69 -7.54
C LYS A 65 7.88 5.04 -8.24
N GLY A 66 8.69 5.95 -7.71
CA GLY A 66 8.84 7.28 -8.30
C GLY A 66 9.83 8.14 -7.51
N PHE A 67 9.73 9.43 -7.71
CA PHE A 67 10.56 10.44 -7.06
C PHE A 67 9.68 11.35 -6.21
N MET A 68 10.20 11.74 -5.05
CA MET A 68 9.54 12.71 -4.19
C MET A 68 9.80 14.12 -4.73
N ALA A 69 8.75 14.83 -5.12
CA ALA A 69 8.88 16.27 -5.38
C ALA A 69 9.18 17.02 -4.08
N PRO A 70 9.89 18.16 -4.15
CA PRO A 70 10.11 18.99 -2.96
C PRO A 70 8.78 19.32 -2.28
N PRO A 71 8.71 19.24 -0.93
CA PRO A 71 7.47 19.47 -0.20
C PRO A 71 6.99 20.91 -0.37
N LEU A 72 5.71 21.09 -0.59
CA LEU A 72 5.05 22.40 -0.69
C LEU A 72 5.07 23.17 0.63
N LYS A 73 4.98 22.44 1.74
CA LYS A 73 5.09 22.94 3.11
C LYS A 73 5.91 21.93 3.91
N ALA A 74 6.92 22.40 4.63
CA ALA A 74 7.81 21.55 5.42
C ALA A 74 7.11 20.69 6.49
N GLU A 75 5.90 21.09 6.88
CA GLU A 75 5.11 20.41 7.93
C GLU A 75 3.96 19.57 7.35
N ALA A 76 3.76 19.55 6.03
CA ALA A 76 2.69 18.77 5.43
C ALA A 76 2.94 17.26 5.61
N GLN A 77 1.89 16.52 5.94
CA GLN A 77 1.93 15.06 6.01
C GLN A 77 1.66 14.42 4.64
N PHE A 78 1.96 15.14 3.57
CA PHE A 78 1.84 14.64 2.21
C PHE A 78 2.96 15.19 1.33
N PHE A 79 3.22 14.50 0.23
CA PHE A 79 4.10 14.95 -0.85
C PHE A 79 3.53 14.52 -2.20
N VAL A 80 4.11 15.04 -3.26
CA VAL A 80 3.79 14.64 -4.63
C VAL A 80 4.82 13.63 -5.11
N LEU A 81 4.36 12.45 -5.51
CA LEU A 81 5.16 11.44 -6.19
C LEU A 81 5.14 11.72 -7.69
N THR A 82 6.30 11.75 -8.32
CA THR A 82 6.47 12.07 -9.74
C THR A 82 7.20 10.96 -10.48
N GLU A 83 6.93 10.82 -11.78
CA GLU A 83 7.61 9.85 -12.64
C GLU A 83 9.08 10.18 -12.85
N VAL A 84 9.38 11.48 -12.96
CA VAL A 84 10.73 12.01 -13.17
C VAL A 84 11.13 12.93 -12.03
N PRO A 85 12.44 13.03 -11.69
CA PRO A 85 12.90 13.92 -10.64
C PRO A 85 12.55 15.38 -10.94
N MET A 86 11.92 16.08 -9.99
CA MET A 86 11.56 17.48 -10.11
C MET A 86 12.27 18.32 -9.05
N SER A 87 12.72 19.51 -9.43
CA SER A 87 13.39 20.45 -8.52
C SER A 87 12.44 21.49 -7.91
N LEU A 88 11.27 21.66 -8.52
CA LEU A 88 10.20 22.57 -8.07
C LEU A 88 8.87 21.84 -8.21
N CYS A 89 7.92 22.14 -7.34
CA CYS A 89 6.55 21.65 -7.47
C CYS A 89 5.70 22.66 -8.25
N PRO A 90 5.37 22.41 -9.53
CA PRO A 90 4.64 23.37 -10.35
C PRO A 90 3.10 23.34 -10.14
N PHE A 91 2.57 22.48 -9.27
CA PHE A 91 1.15 22.07 -9.28
C PHE A 91 0.35 22.57 -8.08
N CYS A 92 0.48 23.83 -7.73
CA CYS A 92 -0.05 24.32 -6.46
C CYS A 92 -1.37 25.08 -6.57
N SER A 93 -2.06 25.11 -7.73
CA SER A 93 -3.12 26.09 -7.91
C SER A 93 -4.52 25.56 -8.21
N SER A 94 -4.70 24.50 -9.02
CA SER A 94 -6.03 23.96 -9.33
C SER A 94 -5.96 22.53 -9.90
N ASP A 95 -7.09 21.81 -9.84
CA ASP A 95 -7.27 20.51 -10.51
C ASP A 95 -7.34 20.62 -12.05
N ALA A 96 -7.63 21.81 -12.57
CA ALA A 96 -7.68 22.07 -14.01
C ALA A 96 -6.33 21.90 -14.71
N ASP A 97 -5.23 22.11 -13.97
CA ASP A 97 -3.84 21.99 -14.47
C ASP A 97 -3.15 20.72 -13.98
N TRP A 98 -3.92 19.69 -13.58
CA TRP A 98 -3.38 18.44 -13.04
C TRP A 98 -2.56 17.69 -14.09
N PRO A 99 -1.26 17.44 -13.85
CA PRO A 99 -0.43 16.67 -14.76
C PRO A 99 -0.76 15.18 -14.73
N ASP A 100 -0.50 14.51 -15.83
CA ASP A 100 -0.76 13.07 -16.01
C ASP A 100 0.30 12.16 -15.37
N ASN A 101 1.37 12.71 -14.83
CA ASN A 101 2.52 11.99 -14.29
C ASN A 101 2.79 12.27 -12.80
N ILE A 102 1.75 12.60 -12.03
CA ILE A 102 1.85 12.82 -10.59
C ILE A 102 0.80 12.06 -9.80
N VAL A 103 1.15 11.73 -8.55
CA VAL A 103 0.25 11.17 -7.54
C VAL A 103 0.52 11.84 -6.21
N VAL A 104 -0.53 12.25 -5.49
CA VAL A 104 -0.38 12.79 -4.14
C VAL A 104 -0.30 11.65 -3.13
N VAL A 105 0.65 11.70 -2.24
CA VAL A 105 0.89 10.67 -1.22
C VAL A 105 0.63 11.27 0.15
N TYR A 106 -0.43 10.80 0.82
CA TYR A 106 -0.77 11.15 2.20
C TYR A 106 -0.21 10.10 3.14
N LEU A 107 0.76 10.50 3.94
CA LEU A 107 1.45 9.62 4.87
C LEU A 107 0.57 9.19 6.05
N LEU A 108 0.70 7.95 6.47
CA LEU A 108 0.09 7.44 7.70
C LEU A 108 0.72 8.11 8.91
N GLU A 109 2.05 8.21 8.90
CA GLU A 109 2.85 8.88 9.93
C GLU A 109 3.86 9.81 9.28
N LYS A 110 4.29 10.84 10.03
CA LYS A 110 5.30 11.77 9.52
C LYS A 110 6.62 11.06 9.30
N GLN A 111 7.10 11.07 8.06
CA GLN A 111 8.40 10.53 7.67
C GLN A 111 9.33 11.66 7.20
N THR A 112 10.65 11.40 7.26
CA THR A 112 11.66 12.36 6.82
C THR A 112 11.71 12.42 5.30
N PHE A 113 11.62 13.60 4.70
CA PHE A 113 11.72 13.78 3.26
C PHE A 113 13.08 13.32 2.73
N VAL A 114 13.05 12.70 1.54
CA VAL A 114 14.24 12.23 0.83
C VAL A 114 14.65 13.20 -0.28
N GLN A 115 15.86 13.05 -0.76
CA GLN A 115 16.40 13.88 -1.86
C GLN A 115 15.54 13.69 -3.12
N PRO A 116 15.24 14.76 -3.88
CA PRO A 116 14.37 14.68 -5.07
C PRO A 116 14.84 13.74 -6.18
N ARG A 117 16.14 13.35 -6.18
CA ARG A 117 16.70 12.40 -7.15
C ARG A 117 16.79 10.97 -6.66
N GLN A 118 16.34 10.71 -5.44
CA GLN A 118 16.32 9.37 -4.88
C GLN A 118 15.01 8.68 -5.23
N THR A 119 15.10 7.51 -5.84
CA THR A 119 13.93 6.67 -6.10
C THR A 119 13.38 6.12 -4.78
N ILE A 120 12.09 6.18 -4.63
CA ILE A 120 11.35 5.60 -3.50
C ILE A 120 10.27 4.66 -3.99
N GLU A 121 9.90 3.70 -3.15
CA GLU A 121 8.70 2.89 -3.31
C GLU A 121 7.68 3.32 -2.25
N VAL A 122 6.51 3.72 -2.70
CA VAL A 122 5.37 4.12 -1.85
C VAL A 122 4.40 2.95 -1.79
N ARG A 123 3.86 2.67 -0.60
CA ARG A 123 2.78 1.69 -0.39
C ARG A 123 1.64 2.35 0.35
N GLY A 124 0.41 2.03 -0.04
CA GLY A 124 -0.79 2.56 0.59
C GLY A 124 -2.02 2.36 -0.27
N ARG A 125 -3.13 2.91 0.17
CA ARG A 125 -4.44 2.74 -0.48
C ARG A 125 -4.64 3.74 -1.61
N LEU A 126 -4.91 3.22 -2.82
CA LEU A 126 -5.16 4.05 -4.00
C LEU A 126 -6.58 4.63 -3.98
N GLU A 127 -6.69 5.93 -4.23
CA GLU A 127 -7.97 6.63 -4.44
C GLU A 127 -7.86 7.56 -5.64
N TYR A 128 -8.95 7.69 -6.40
CA TYR A 128 -9.05 8.63 -7.52
C TYR A 128 -10.34 9.48 -7.44
N GLY A 129 -10.36 10.56 -8.18
CA GLY A 129 -11.42 11.58 -8.19
C GLY A 129 -11.00 12.85 -7.46
N SER A 130 -11.63 13.96 -7.81
CA SER A 130 -11.31 15.26 -7.20
C SER A 130 -11.56 15.25 -5.69
N TRP A 131 -10.56 15.65 -4.92
CA TRP A 131 -10.65 15.78 -3.47
C TRP A 131 -9.77 16.93 -2.99
N THR A 132 -10.36 17.76 -2.12
CA THR A 132 -9.65 18.88 -1.50
C THR A 132 -9.28 18.52 -0.07
N ASP A 133 -8.00 18.63 0.24
CA ASP A 133 -7.50 18.45 1.59
C ASP A 133 -8.05 19.56 2.51
N PRO A 134 -8.81 19.23 3.57
CA PRO A 134 -9.43 20.22 4.44
C PRO A 134 -8.42 21.03 5.27
N GLU A 135 -7.21 20.52 5.50
CA GLU A 135 -6.19 21.20 6.29
C GLU A 135 -5.36 22.19 5.45
N THR A 136 -5.07 21.82 4.21
CA THR A 136 -4.14 22.57 3.37
C THR A 136 -4.81 23.28 2.20
N GLY A 137 -6.05 22.86 1.84
CA GLY A 137 -6.75 23.31 0.64
C GLY A 137 -6.20 22.71 -0.65
N PHE A 138 -5.24 21.75 -0.57
CA PHE A 138 -4.64 21.14 -1.75
C PHE A 138 -5.63 20.22 -2.46
N VAL A 139 -5.79 20.40 -3.77
CA VAL A 139 -6.67 19.57 -4.61
C VAL A 139 -5.87 18.42 -5.20
N SER A 140 -6.42 17.21 -5.17
CA SER A 140 -5.83 16.02 -5.79
C SER A 140 -6.85 15.25 -6.60
N LEU A 141 -6.47 14.79 -7.80
CA LEU A 141 -7.28 13.88 -8.62
C LEU A 141 -6.92 12.42 -8.40
N LEU A 142 -5.66 12.13 -8.08
CA LEU A 142 -5.16 10.79 -7.79
C LEU A 142 -4.28 10.84 -6.55
N ARG A 143 -4.51 9.92 -5.60
CA ARG A 143 -3.79 9.91 -4.33
C ARG A 143 -3.60 8.49 -3.78
N ILE A 144 -2.55 8.34 -3.01
CA ILE A 144 -2.30 7.16 -2.16
C ILE A 144 -2.45 7.61 -0.72
N ARG A 145 -3.34 6.98 0.04
CA ARG A 145 -3.63 7.31 1.44
C ARG A 145 -3.08 6.27 2.40
N GLN A 146 -2.90 6.68 3.67
CA GLN A 146 -2.33 5.82 4.71
C GLN A 146 -1.00 5.22 4.23
N ALA A 147 -0.19 6.06 3.58
CA ALA A 147 0.99 5.61 2.88
C ALA A 147 2.24 5.59 3.75
N GLU A 148 3.13 4.69 3.40
CA GLU A 148 4.52 4.64 3.84
C GLU A 148 5.42 4.62 2.61
N TYR A 149 6.68 5.06 2.74
CA TYR A 149 7.64 4.94 1.65
C TYR A 149 8.98 4.41 2.13
N PHE A 150 9.70 3.80 1.21
CA PHE A 150 10.99 3.18 1.42
C PHE A 150 11.97 3.61 0.33
N SER A 151 13.22 3.85 0.68
CA SER A 151 14.28 4.07 -0.30
C SER A 151 14.59 2.78 -1.06
N VAL A 152 14.78 2.89 -2.38
CA VAL A 152 15.04 1.74 -3.28
C VAL A 152 16.43 1.85 -3.87
#